data_9be03fa8438b3a238b90bdc9f8ba23a5
#
_entry.id   9be03fa8438b3a238b90bdc9f8ba23a5
#
_cell.length_a   1.000
_cell.length_b   1.000
_cell.length_c   1.000
_cell.angle_alpha   90.00
_cell.angle_beta   90.00
_cell.angle_gamma   90.00
#
_symmetry.space_group_name_H-M   'P 1'
#
loop_
_entity.id
_entity.type
_entity.pdbx_description
1 polymer ?
#
loop_
_entity_poly.entity_id
_entity_poly.type
_entity_poly.pdbx_seq_one_letter_code
_entity_poly.pdbx_strand_id
1 'polypeptide(L)'
;MKKFAVILSGCGHKDGSEIHEATTLLLSIDQHQCEYQCFAPNRSQHDVVNHLTGDAVKEERNILTEAARIARGNILPIEDYKAEDYDGLLFSGGFGAAKNLCDYAFKGADMEVQPDVARVIIETREANKPMGGMCISPVLFAKLLPSVCVTLGKEGTADADNVRKMGAFHVQTEHGDVCADN
;
A
#
# COMPACT_ATOMS: atom_id res chain seq x y z
N MET A 1 -19.10 6.74 -14.02
CA MET A 1 -18.64 6.89 -12.63
C MET A 1 -17.25 6.28 -12.57
N LYS A 2 -16.28 6.93 -11.91
CA LYS A 2 -14.91 6.38 -11.80
C LYS A 2 -14.88 5.27 -10.78
N LYS A 3 -13.99 4.27 -11.02
CA LYS A 3 -13.83 3.10 -10.16
C LYS A 3 -12.36 2.90 -9.81
N PHE A 4 -12.05 2.77 -8.53
CA PHE A 4 -10.69 2.60 -8.04
C PHE A 4 -10.46 1.19 -7.47
N ALA A 5 -9.29 0.63 -7.75
CA ALA A 5 -8.79 -0.53 -7.02
C ALA A 5 -8.08 -0.06 -5.76
N VAL A 6 -8.36 -0.69 -4.62
CA VAL A 6 -7.73 -0.38 -3.33
C VAL A 6 -7.02 -1.63 -2.80
N ILE A 7 -5.70 -1.56 -2.68
CA ILE A 7 -4.91 -2.68 -2.17
C ILE A 7 -4.76 -2.55 -0.65
N LEU A 8 -5.18 -3.60 0.04
CA LEU A 8 -5.04 -3.78 1.48
C LEU A 8 -4.00 -4.86 1.77
N SER A 9 -3.39 -4.79 2.95
CA SER A 9 -2.29 -5.66 3.36
C SER A 9 -2.56 -6.42 4.67
N GLY A 10 -3.84 -6.67 4.99
CA GLY A 10 -4.32 -7.20 6.26
C GLY A 10 -5.14 -6.17 7.05
N CYS A 11 -5.24 -6.31 8.37
CA CYS A 11 -6.03 -5.43 9.24
C CYS A 11 -5.31 -5.16 10.56
N GLY A 12 -4.75 -3.96 10.71
CA GLY A 12 -4.02 -3.53 11.90
C GLY A 12 -2.69 -2.84 11.54
N HIS A 13 -2.41 -1.68 12.13
CA HIS A 13 -1.28 -0.87 11.68
C HIS A 13 0.11 -1.53 11.88
N LYS A 14 0.25 -2.47 12.83
CA LYS A 14 1.54 -3.13 13.12
C LYS A 14 1.84 -4.35 12.25
N ASP A 15 0.81 -4.99 11.69
CA ASP A 15 0.93 -6.25 10.95
C ASP A 15 0.06 -6.33 9.68
N GLY A 16 -0.72 -5.29 9.40
CA GLY A 16 -1.62 -5.18 8.26
C GLY A 16 -1.78 -3.74 7.78
N SER A 17 -2.92 -3.46 7.14
CA SER A 17 -3.31 -2.09 6.78
C SER A 17 -3.62 -1.25 8.02
N GLU A 18 -3.23 0.01 7.99
CA GLU A 18 -3.68 0.97 9.00
C GLU A 18 -5.19 1.20 8.82
N ILE A 19 -5.97 0.91 9.88
CA ILE A 19 -7.43 0.81 9.78
C ILE A 19 -8.07 2.18 9.49
N HIS A 20 -7.56 3.25 10.13
CA HIS A 20 -8.11 4.61 9.94
C HIS A 20 -7.79 5.12 8.53
N GLU A 21 -6.56 4.93 8.04
CA GLU A 21 -6.18 5.31 6.69
C GLU A 21 -7.02 4.57 5.64
N ALA A 22 -7.14 3.26 5.76
CA ALA A 22 -7.92 2.44 4.84
C ALA A 22 -9.40 2.85 4.85
N THR A 23 -10.00 3.01 6.04
CA THR A 23 -11.41 3.39 6.17
C THR A 23 -11.67 4.80 5.64
N THR A 24 -10.78 5.75 5.94
CA THR A 24 -10.91 7.13 5.47
C THR A 24 -10.73 7.22 3.95
N LEU A 25 -9.81 6.42 3.39
CA LEU A 25 -9.65 6.31 1.93
C LEU A 25 -10.93 5.84 1.26
N LEU A 26 -11.53 4.73 1.74
CA LEU A 26 -12.79 4.21 1.20
C LEU A 26 -13.92 5.23 1.33
N LEU A 27 -14.02 5.90 2.47
CA LEU A 27 -14.99 6.97 2.70
C LEU A 27 -14.78 8.15 1.73
N SER A 28 -13.53 8.56 1.50
CA SER A 28 -13.21 9.64 0.56
C SER A 28 -13.62 9.29 -0.87
N ILE A 29 -13.37 8.06 -1.32
CA ILE A 29 -13.81 7.59 -2.65
C ILE A 29 -15.33 7.67 -2.78
N ASP A 30 -16.07 7.20 -1.76
CA ASP A 30 -17.54 7.26 -1.74
C ASP A 30 -18.07 8.69 -1.75
N GLN A 31 -17.50 9.58 -0.93
CA GLN A 31 -17.87 11.00 -0.88
C GLN A 31 -17.66 11.73 -2.22
N HIS A 32 -16.70 11.27 -3.04
CA HIS A 32 -16.47 11.77 -4.39
C HIS A 32 -17.32 11.08 -5.46
N GLN A 33 -18.34 10.30 -5.05
CA GLN A 33 -19.24 9.58 -5.95
C GLN A 33 -18.51 8.64 -6.91
N CYS A 34 -17.44 8.00 -6.41
CA CYS A 34 -16.66 7.00 -7.12
C CYS A 34 -16.94 5.61 -6.53
N GLU A 35 -16.73 4.58 -7.34
CA GLU A 35 -16.76 3.19 -6.90
C GLU A 35 -15.37 2.72 -6.48
N TYR A 36 -15.32 1.66 -5.68
CA TYR A 36 -14.08 0.97 -5.38
C TYR A 36 -14.26 -0.53 -5.29
N GLN A 37 -13.17 -1.25 -5.53
CA GLN A 37 -13.01 -2.67 -5.24
C GLN A 37 -11.75 -2.86 -4.43
N CYS A 38 -11.87 -3.49 -3.26
CA CYS A 38 -10.72 -3.86 -2.46
C CYS A 38 -10.07 -5.15 -2.97
N PHE A 39 -8.74 -5.22 -2.84
CA PHE A 39 -7.92 -6.38 -3.15
C PHE A 39 -6.90 -6.61 -2.05
N ALA A 40 -6.50 -7.86 -1.86
CA ALA A 40 -5.38 -8.21 -1.00
C ALA A 40 -4.73 -9.52 -1.45
N PRO A 41 -3.44 -9.74 -1.16
CA PRO A 41 -2.79 -11.02 -1.40
C PRO A 41 -3.44 -12.16 -0.62
N ASN A 42 -3.63 -13.30 -1.27
CA ASN A 42 -4.20 -14.49 -0.61
C ASN A 42 -3.10 -15.43 -0.09
N ARG A 43 -2.38 -14.98 0.94
CA ARG A 43 -1.31 -15.75 1.61
C ARG A 43 -1.18 -15.35 3.07
N SER A 44 -0.38 -16.10 3.83
CA SER A 44 -0.08 -15.77 5.23
C SER A 44 0.62 -14.41 5.32
N GLN A 45 0.22 -13.60 6.31
CA GLN A 45 0.94 -12.38 6.66
C GLN A 45 2.27 -12.74 7.36
N HIS A 46 3.22 -11.80 7.34
CA HIS A 46 4.57 -12.03 7.86
C HIS A 46 4.57 -12.39 9.35
N ASP A 47 3.84 -11.66 10.14
CA ASP A 47 3.68 -11.84 11.57
C ASP A 47 2.27 -11.46 12.01
N VAL A 48 1.91 -11.84 13.22
CA VAL A 48 0.72 -11.37 13.94
C VAL A 48 1.18 -10.64 15.17
N VAL A 49 0.71 -9.41 15.35
CA VAL A 49 1.14 -8.54 16.45
C VAL A 49 0.00 -8.26 17.42
N ASN A 50 0.23 -8.46 18.70
CA ASN A 50 -0.66 -7.94 19.72
C ASN A 50 -0.54 -6.41 19.77
N HIS A 51 -1.54 -5.70 19.28
CA HIS A 51 -1.50 -4.24 19.17
C HIS A 51 -1.48 -3.51 20.52
N LEU A 52 -1.89 -4.17 21.59
CA LEU A 52 -1.82 -3.61 22.93
C LEU A 52 -0.38 -3.59 23.47
N THR A 53 0.34 -4.70 23.32
CA THR A 53 1.71 -4.85 23.85
C THR A 53 2.78 -4.50 22.83
N GLY A 54 2.50 -4.67 21.55
CA GLY A 54 3.45 -4.52 20.45
C GLY A 54 4.26 -5.78 20.15
N ASP A 55 4.01 -6.87 20.86
CA ASP A 55 4.74 -8.12 20.70
C ASP A 55 4.16 -8.99 19.60
N ALA A 56 5.02 -9.69 18.87
CA ALA A 56 4.59 -10.74 17.97
C ALA A 56 4.01 -11.93 18.76
N VAL A 57 2.93 -12.49 18.25
CA VAL A 57 2.26 -13.67 18.82
C VAL A 57 2.37 -14.87 17.87
N LYS A 58 2.32 -16.08 18.44
CA LYS A 58 2.38 -17.32 17.63
C LYS A 58 1.00 -17.66 17.08
N GLU A 59 0.58 -16.86 16.09
CA GLU A 59 -0.63 -17.10 15.31
C GLU A 59 -0.27 -17.04 13.83
N GLU A 60 -1.05 -17.70 12.99
CA GLU A 60 -1.03 -17.53 11.55
C GLU A 60 -2.34 -16.86 11.13
N ARG A 61 -2.23 -15.82 10.30
CA ARG A 61 -3.38 -15.14 9.70
C ARG A 61 -3.13 -14.92 8.22
N ASN A 62 -4.20 -15.02 7.44
CA ASN A 62 -4.16 -14.77 6.00
C ASN A 62 -4.46 -13.30 5.73
N ILE A 63 -3.66 -12.67 4.88
CA ILE A 63 -3.75 -11.24 4.55
C ILE A 63 -5.14 -10.88 3.99
N LEU A 64 -5.65 -11.65 3.02
CA LEU A 64 -6.95 -11.43 2.40
C LEU A 64 -8.09 -11.54 3.43
N THR A 65 -8.03 -12.58 4.28
CA THR A 65 -9.03 -12.82 5.32
C THR A 65 -9.06 -11.68 6.34
N GLU A 66 -7.90 -11.19 6.76
CA GLU A 66 -7.83 -10.06 7.68
C GLU A 66 -8.26 -8.75 7.01
N ALA A 67 -7.82 -8.49 5.77
CA ALA A 67 -8.22 -7.31 5.00
C ALA A 67 -9.74 -7.27 4.75
N ALA A 68 -10.39 -8.42 4.63
CA ALA A 68 -11.85 -8.52 4.50
C ALA A 68 -12.62 -7.90 5.67
N ARG A 69 -12.01 -7.74 6.85
CA ARG A 69 -12.61 -7.04 8.00
C ARG A 69 -12.85 -5.57 7.68
N ILE A 70 -11.87 -4.90 7.05
CA ILE A 70 -11.97 -3.50 6.62
C ILE A 70 -12.97 -3.39 5.47
N ALA A 71 -12.84 -4.27 4.47
CA ALA A 71 -13.68 -4.28 3.27
C ALA A 71 -15.09 -4.86 3.51
N ARG A 72 -15.40 -5.32 4.72
CA ARG A 72 -16.68 -5.95 5.10
C ARG A 72 -17.08 -7.12 4.18
N GLY A 73 -16.09 -7.91 3.79
CA GLY A 73 -16.24 -9.07 2.92
C GLY A 73 -16.24 -8.76 1.42
N ASN A 74 -16.35 -7.50 1.01
CA ASN A 74 -16.27 -7.10 -0.41
C ASN A 74 -14.83 -6.90 -0.84
N ILE A 75 -14.10 -7.99 -1.03
CA ILE A 75 -12.69 -7.98 -1.38
C ILE A 75 -12.37 -9.19 -2.28
N LEU A 76 -11.44 -9.01 -3.20
CA LEU A 76 -10.97 -10.04 -4.12
C LEU A 76 -9.48 -10.34 -3.89
N PRO A 77 -9.01 -11.54 -4.26
CA PRO A 77 -7.58 -11.82 -4.31
C PRO A 77 -6.88 -10.86 -5.31
N ILE A 78 -5.65 -10.43 -4.98
CA ILE A 78 -4.89 -9.50 -5.82
C ILE A 78 -4.60 -10.09 -7.22
N GLU A 79 -4.60 -11.41 -7.33
CA GLU A 79 -4.44 -12.15 -8.59
C GLU A 79 -5.54 -11.83 -9.60
N ASP A 80 -6.74 -11.48 -9.14
CA ASP A 80 -7.91 -11.14 -9.97
C ASP A 80 -7.90 -9.68 -10.46
N TYR A 81 -6.93 -8.87 -10.03
CA TYR A 81 -6.79 -7.49 -10.48
C TYR A 81 -6.45 -7.43 -11.98
N LYS A 82 -7.14 -6.53 -12.68
CA LYS A 82 -6.85 -6.15 -14.07
C LYS A 82 -6.91 -4.63 -14.18
N ALA A 83 -5.83 -4.02 -14.65
CA ALA A 83 -5.75 -2.58 -14.75
C ALA A 83 -6.85 -1.96 -15.63
N GLU A 84 -7.32 -2.67 -16.65
CA GLU A 84 -8.37 -2.20 -17.58
C GLU A 84 -9.72 -1.92 -16.89
N ASP A 85 -10.03 -2.63 -15.79
CA ASP A 85 -11.31 -2.54 -15.07
C ASP A 85 -11.40 -1.33 -14.12
N TYR A 86 -10.31 -0.57 -13.91
CA TYR A 86 -10.23 0.52 -12.93
C TYR A 86 -9.68 1.80 -13.53
N ASP A 87 -10.07 2.93 -12.95
CA ASP A 87 -9.58 4.26 -13.33
C ASP A 87 -8.32 4.67 -12.54
N GLY A 88 -7.96 3.93 -11.52
CA GLY A 88 -6.75 4.15 -10.73
C GLY A 88 -6.55 3.09 -9.66
N LEU A 89 -5.33 3.05 -9.10
CA LEU A 89 -4.86 2.08 -8.11
C LEU A 89 -4.40 2.81 -6.86
N LEU A 90 -4.90 2.41 -5.69
CA LEU A 90 -4.60 3.05 -4.41
C LEU A 90 -4.11 2.02 -3.39
N PHE A 91 -3.12 2.43 -2.58
CA PHE A 91 -2.58 1.62 -1.49
C PHE A 91 -2.81 2.31 -0.16
N SER A 92 -3.40 1.61 0.80
CA SER A 92 -3.40 2.05 2.20
C SER A 92 -2.01 1.87 2.82
N GLY A 93 -1.75 2.62 3.90
CA GLY A 93 -0.54 2.41 4.67
C GLY A 93 -0.68 1.32 5.73
N GLY A 94 0.14 1.43 6.76
CA GLY A 94 0.34 0.43 7.80
C GLY A 94 1.56 -0.45 7.55
N PHE A 95 2.08 -1.08 8.61
CA PHE A 95 3.28 -1.94 8.50
C PHE A 95 3.06 -3.17 7.62
N GLY A 96 1.81 -3.57 7.38
CA GLY A 96 1.51 -4.61 6.40
C GLY A 96 1.97 -4.26 4.97
N ALA A 97 1.93 -2.98 4.58
CA ALA A 97 2.49 -2.55 3.30
C ALA A 97 4.00 -2.84 3.22
N ALA A 98 4.74 -2.64 4.33
CA ALA A 98 6.18 -2.82 4.41
C ALA A 98 6.62 -4.26 4.75
N LYS A 99 5.71 -5.15 5.19
CA LYS A 99 6.00 -6.52 5.60
C LYS A 99 5.34 -7.59 4.72
N ASN A 100 4.12 -7.30 4.23
CA ASN A 100 3.28 -8.26 3.51
C ASN A 100 3.27 -8.03 2.00
N LEU A 101 3.36 -6.75 1.56
CA LEU A 101 3.43 -6.40 0.13
C LEU A 101 4.87 -6.35 -0.39
N CYS A 102 5.82 -6.17 0.50
CA CYS A 102 7.26 -6.20 0.26
C CYS A 102 7.99 -6.57 1.56
N ASP A 103 9.31 -6.53 1.57
CA ASP A 103 10.14 -6.77 2.76
C ASP A 103 10.91 -5.52 3.21
N TYR A 104 10.38 -4.33 2.90
CA TYR A 104 10.99 -3.04 3.24
C TYR A 104 11.29 -2.89 4.73
N ALA A 105 10.40 -3.35 5.60
CA ALA A 105 10.58 -3.26 7.05
C ALA A 105 11.85 -3.95 7.56
N PHE A 106 12.44 -4.85 6.77
CA PHE A 106 13.60 -5.65 7.12
C PHE A 106 14.85 -5.27 6.32
N LYS A 107 14.68 -4.90 5.04
CA LYS A 107 15.77 -4.67 4.10
C LYS A 107 15.97 -3.20 3.68
N GLY A 108 15.06 -2.30 4.07
CA GLY A 108 15.13 -0.90 3.65
C GLY A 108 15.21 -0.76 2.12
N ALA A 109 16.19 -0.04 1.60
CA ALA A 109 16.36 0.18 0.17
C ALA A 109 16.63 -1.09 -0.66
N ASP A 110 17.16 -2.15 -0.02
CA ASP A 110 17.44 -3.43 -0.68
C ASP A 110 16.20 -4.34 -0.74
N MET A 111 15.03 -3.78 -0.43
CA MET A 111 13.76 -4.51 -0.44
C MET A 111 13.44 -5.17 -1.77
N GLU A 112 12.62 -6.21 -1.69
CA GLU A 112 11.95 -6.84 -2.82
C GLU A 112 10.44 -6.68 -2.67
N VAL A 113 9.76 -6.27 -3.75
CA VAL A 113 8.30 -6.21 -3.82
C VAL A 113 7.78 -7.58 -4.22
N GLN A 114 6.72 -8.03 -3.56
CA GLN A 114 6.09 -9.31 -3.91
C GLN A 114 5.64 -9.32 -5.38
N PRO A 115 5.83 -10.43 -6.11
CA PRO A 115 5.61 -10.47 -7.56
C PRO A 115 4.19 -10.07 -8.00
N ASP A 116 3.17 -10.47 -7.27
CA ASP A 116 1.78 -10.13 -7.53
C ASP A 116 1.50 -8.63 -7.31
N VAL A 117 2.10 -8.03 -6.29
CA VAL A 117 2.04 -6.59 -6.01
C VAL A 117 2.80 -5.80 -7.08
N ALA A 118 3.98 -6.25 -7.46
CA ALA A 118 4.76 -5.63 -8.53
C ALA A 118 3.98 -5.66 -9.84
N ARG A 119 3.35 -6.79 -10.18
CA ARG A 119 2.51 -6.94 -11.37
C ARG A 119 1.43 -5.87 -11.44
N VAL A 120 0.62 -5.69 -10.39
CA VAL A 120 -0.50 -4.72 -10.43
C VAL A 120 -0.03 -3.28 -10.57
N ILE A 121 1.12 -2.93 -9.98
CA ILE A 121 1.72 -1.60 -10.13
C ILE A 121 2.18 -1.37 -11.57
N ILE A 122 2.90 -2.33 -12.15
CA ILE A 122 3.42 -2.22 -13.52
C ILE A 122 2.29 -2.21 -14.55
N GLU A 123 1.30 -3.11 -14.44
CA GLU A 123 0.11 -3.10 -15.32
C GLU A 123 -0.62 -1.75 -15.28
N THR A 124 -0.78 -1.17 -14.09
CA THR A 124 -1.44 0.13 -13.93
C THR A 124 -0.63 1.24 -14.59
N ARG A 125 0.71 1.22 -14.43
CA ARG A 125 1.62 2.18 -15.06
C ARG A 125 1.58 2.06 -16.59
N GLU A 126 1.63 0.84 -17.13
CA GLU A 126 1.57 0.59 -18.57
C GLU A 126 0.21 1.02 -19.17
N ALA A 127 -0.86 0.91 -18.40
CA ALA A 127 -2.18 1.41 -18.78
C ALA A 127 -2.32 2.93 -18.65
N ASN A 128 -1.27 3.67 -18.26
CA ASN A 128 -1.27 5.12 -18.00
C ASN A 128 -2.37 5.56 -17.03
N LYS A 129 -2.62 4.79 -15.98
CA LYS A 129 -3.61 5.13 -14.96
C LYS A 129 -2.96 5.67 -13.69
N PRO A 130 -3.62 6.62 -13.01
CA PRO A 130 -3.08 7.20 -11.78
C PRO A 130 -2.95 6.14 -10.68
N MET A 131 -1.93 6.32 -9.87
CA MET A 131 -1.70 5.53 -8.67
C MET A 131 -1.49 6.43 -7.47
N GLY A 132 -1.92 5.99 -6.30
CA GLY A 132 -1.71 6.69 -5.05
C GLY A 132 -1.32 5.76 -3.93
N GLY A 133 -0.48 6.24 -3.04
CA GLY A 133 -0.08 5.53 -1.83
C GLY A 133 0.00 6.48 -0.65
N MET A 134 -0.31 5.98 0.53
CA MET A 134 -0.26 6.77 1.76
C MET A 134 0.65 6.11 2.80
N CYS A 135 1.10 6.92 3.77
CA CYS A 135 1.97 6.50 4.85
C CYS A 135 3.28 5.88 4.30
N ILE A 136 3.52 4.60 4.52
CA ILE A 136 4.74 3.90 4.07
C ILE A 136 4.60 3.29 2.66
N SER A 137 3.38 3.13 2.12
CA SER A 137 3.18 2.44 0.85
C SER A 137 3.86 3.08 -0.37
N PRO A 138 4.20 4.39 -0.42
CA PRO A 138 4.96 4.96 -1.52
C PRO A 138 6.34 4.32 -1.77
N VAL A 139 6.90 3.58 -0.80
CA VAL A 139 8.15 2.82 -1.01
C VAL A 139 8.01 1.78 -2.13
N LEU A 140 6.79 1.26 -2.36
CA LEU A 140 6.50 0.33 -3.45
C LEU A 140 6.73 0.99 -4.82
N PHE A 141 6.25 2.23 -4.96
CA PHE A 141 6.45 3.02 -6.17
C PHE A 141 7.92 3.41 -6.34
N ALA A 142 8.57 3.86 -5.25
CA ALA A 142 9.99 4.22 -5.27
C ALA A 142 10.89 3.06 -5.73
N LYS A 143 10.51 1.82 -5.39
CA LYS A 143 11.27 0.63 -5.79
C LYS A 143 11.04 0.22 -7.24
N LEU A 144 9.81 0.34 -7.73
CA LEU A 144 9.42 -0.22 -9.03
C LEU A 144 9.42 0.79 -10.18
N LEU A 145 9.30 2.08 -9.88
CA LEU A 145 9.15 3.13 -10.87
C LEU A 145 10.37 4.05 -10.86
N PRO A 146 11.28 3.91 -11.81
CA PRO A 146 12.50 4.75 -11.84
C PRO A 146 12.17 6.24 -11.88
N SER A 147 12.88 7.02 -11.07
CA SER A 147 12.79 8.47 -11.01
C SER A 147 11.43 9.03 -10.57
N VAL A 148 10.53 8.20 -10.01
CA VAL A 148 9.26 8.69 -9.46
C VAL A 148 9.49 9.65 -8.30
N CYS A 149 8.67 10.69 -8.19
CA CYS A 149 8.64 11.56 -7.02
C CYS A 149 7.65 11.05 -5.99
N VAL A 150 8.12 10.82 -4.77
CA VAL A 150 7.28 10.39 -3.64
C VAL A 150 7.60 11.20 -2.39
N THR A 151 6.67 11.21 -1.45
CA THR A 151 6.91 11.73 -0.10
C THR A 151 6.70 10.63 0.94
N LEU A 152 7.56 10.62 1.95
CA LEU A 152 7.39 9.91 3.22
C LEU A 152 7.46 10.91 4.39
N GLY A 153 7.13 12.18 4.13
CA GLY A 153 7.13 13.29 5.07
C GLY A 153 8.46 14.02 5.12
N LYS A 154 9.11 14.01 6.28
CA LYS A 154 10.28 14.87 6.56
C LYS A 154 11.56 14.37 5.89
N GLU A 155 12.41 15.34 5.52
CA GLU A 155 13.81 15.10 5.16
C GLU A 155 14.65 14.62 6.36
N GLY A 156 15.81 14.01 6.04
CA GLY A 156 16.76 13.55 7.06
C GLY A 156 16.31 12.30 7.81
N THR A 157 15.33 11.58 7.29
CA THR A 157 14.90 10.28 7.81
C THR A 157 15.54 9.15 7.02
N ALA A 158 15.66 7.98 7.65
CA ALA A 158 16.13 6.77 6.97
C ALA A 158 15.25 6.41 5.76
N ASP A 159 13.95 6.66 5.84
CA ASP A 159 13.01 6.39 4.75
C ASP A 159 13.26 7.31 3.55
N ALA A 160 13.50 8.62 3.77
CA ALA A 160 13.86 9.56 2.70
C ALA A 160 15.17 9.13 2.00
N ASP A 161 16.16 8.68 2.78
CA ASP A 161 17.43 8.18 2.24
C ASP A 161 17.25 6.88 1.46
N ASN A 162 16.39 5.98 1.93
CA ASN A 162 16.08 4.73 1.25
C ASN A 162 15.38 4.98 -0.09
N VAL A 163 14.44 5.92 -0.16
CA VAL A 163 13.79 6.34 -1.43
C VAL A 163 14.85 6.75 -2.45
N ARG A 164 15.83 7.58 -2.05
CA ARG A 164 16.91 8.02 -2.95
C ARG A 164 17.82 6.86 -3.37
N LYS A 165 18.15 5.95 -2.46
CA LYS A 165 18.95 4.75 -2.78
C LYS A 165 18.25 3.83 -3.77
N MET A 166 16.91 3.79 -3.77
CA MET A 166 16.11 3.06 -4.76
C MET A 166 16.05 3.75 -6.12
N GLY A 167 16.60 4.97 -6.27
CA GLY A 167 16.63 5.72 -7.53
C GLY A 167 15.39 6.60 -7.76
N ALA A 168 14.56 6.79 -6.74
CA ALA A 168 13.43 7.72 -6.75
C ALA A 168 13.79 9.06 -6.11
N PHE A 169 12.92 10.06 -6.28
CA PHE A 169 13.07 11.37 -5.66
C PHE A 169 12.17 11.47 -4.43
N HIS A 170 12.76 11.80 -3.29
CA HIS A 170 12.01 12.15 -2.10
C HIS A 170 11.74 13.64 -2.04
N VAL A 171 10.50 14.02 -1.83
CA VAL A 171 10.05 15.41 -1.65
C VAL A 171 9.51 15.58 -0.24
N GLN A 172 10.08 16.52 0.52
CA GLN A 172 9.54 16.85 1.83
C GLN A 172 8.17 17.51 1.68
N THR A 173 7.22 17.07 2.49
CA THR A 173 5.89 17.67 2.60
C THR A 173 5.56 17.95 4.06
N GLU A 174 4.70 18.94 4.29
CA GLU A 174 4.09 19.17 5.60
C GLU A 174 2.94 18.16 5.83
N HIS A 175 2.48 18.11 7.08
CA HIS A 175 1.38 17.23 7.45
C HIS A 175 0.09 17.62 6.69
N GLY A 176 -0.46 16.66 5.96
CA GLY A 176 -1.66 16.84 5.15
C GLY A 176 -1.41 17.22 3.68
N ASP A 177 -0.16 17.46 3.29
CA ASP A 177 0.20 17.72 1.90
C ASP A 177 0.41 16.42 1.11
N VAL A 178 0.36 16.57 -0.21
CA VAL A 178 0.51 15.48 -1.17
C VAL A 178 1.66 15.79 -2.13
N CYS A 179 2.50 14.79 -2.40
CA CYS A 179 3.44 14.83 -3.52
C CYS A 179 2.75 14.23 -4.74
N ALA A 180 2.70 14.97 -5.84
CA ALA A 180 2.20 14.49 -7.12
C ALA A 180 3.35 14.43 -8.14
N ASP A 181 3.44 13.30 -8.84
CA ASP A 181 4.36 13.08 -9.96
C ASP A 181 3.54 12.94 -11.25
N ASN A 182 3.98 13.62 -12.34
CA ASN A 182 3.23 13.70 -13.59
C ASN A 182 3.87 12.86 -14.70
#